data_b526e4c945768d81b6d64e3db19a032b
#
_entry.id   b526e4c945768d81b6d64e3db19a032b
#
_cell.length_a   1.000
_cell.length_b   1.000
_cell.length_c   1.000
_cell.angle_alpha   90.00
_cell.angle_beta   90.00
_cell.angle_gamma   90.00
#
_symmetry.space_group_name_H-M   'P 1'
#
loop_
_entity.id
_entity.type
_entity.pdbx_description
1 polymer ?
#
loop_
_entity_poly.entity_id
_entity_poly.type
_entity_poly.pdbx_seq_one_letter_code
_entity_poly.pdbx_strand_id
1 'polypeptide(L)'
;LKWGRSGVATAWAGYQRTTGTRAALLGRDLRRYEDYVAHHREENEREYVIPRWVPIKSLIFEETCDGMKTYHLGTTGMNERAVLYLHGGTYISQISSLHWLFADKLCRDTGAEVCVPIYPLAPAHDHDEAYSLLVDLYEGMVNRYGADKITIVGDSSGGGLAAGIVETFGHYDLPQPAQLVLVSPMLDISMRN
;
A
#
# COMPACT_ATOMS: atom_id res chain seq x y z
N LEU A 1 -6.99 22.53 -20.60
CA LEU A 1 -5.89 21.57 -20.63
C LEU A 1 -6.49 20.17 -20.71
N LYS A 2 -6.41 19.51 -21.90
CA LYS A 2 -6.78 18.10 -22.04
C LYS A 2 -5.64 17.28 -21.44
N TRP A 3 -5.80 16.75 -20.25
CA TRP A 3 -4.90 15.77 -19.67
C TRP A 3 -5.02 14.48 -20.48
N GLY A 4 -4.04 14.17 -21.31
CA GLY A 4 -3.94 12.88 -21.97
C GLY A 4 -3.73 11.79 -20.89
N ARG A 5 -4.51 10.72 -20.93
CA ARG A 5 -4.27 9.56 -20.07
C ARG A 5 -2.88 9.04 -20.36
N SER A 6 -2.07 8.81 -19.32
CA SER A 6 -0.78 8.15 -19.51
C SER A 6 -0.98 6.76 -20.14
N GLY A 7 0.01 6.27 -20.90
CA GLY A 7 -0.06 4.95 -21.52
C GLY A 7 -0.35 3.85 -20.49
N VAL A 8 0.20 3.98 -19.28
CA VAL A 8 -0.05 3.06 -18.14
C VAL A 8 -1.50 3.10 -17.69
N ALA A 9 -2.10 4.29 -17.52
CA ALA A 9 -3.51 4.41 -17.13
C ALA A 9 -4.46 3.86 -18.21
N THR A 10 -4.08 3.99 -19.47
CA THR A 10 -4.85 3.42 -20.59
C THR A 10 -4.76 1.90 -20.63
N ALA A 11 -3.55 1.34 -20.44
CA ALA A 11 -3.33 -0.10 -20.37
C ALA A 11 -4.05 -0.72 -19.18
N TRP A 12 -3.99 -0.09 -17.99
CA TRP A 12 -4.71 -0.53 -16.80
C TRP A 12 -6.23 -0.52 -16.99
N ALA A 13 -6.79 0.56 -17.55
CA ALA A 13 -8.22 0.64 -17.87
C ALA A 13 -8.65 -0.39 -18.93
N GLY A 14 -7.75 -0.75 -19.85
CA GLY A 14 -7.93 -1.83 -20.82
C GLY A 14 -7.98 -3.18 -20.12
N TYR A 15 -7.01 -3.48 -19.29
CA TYR A 15 -6.95 -4.72 -18.50
C TYR A 15 -8.21 -4.91 -17.65
N GLN A 16 -8.62 -3.91 -16.89
CA GLN A 16 -9.83 -3.99 -16.07
C GLN A 16 -11.10 -4.25 -16.89
N ARG A 17 -11.19 -3.72 -18.13
CA ARG A 17 -12.32 -3.98 -19.01
C ARG A 17 -12.32 -5.39 -19.56
N THR A 18 -11.17 -5.88 -20.00
CA THR A 18 -11.03 -7.23 -20.60
C THR A 18 -11.21 -8.34 -19.58
N THR A 19 -10.72 -8.16 -18.35
CA THR A 19 -10.85 -9.14 -17.27
C THR A 19 -12.19 -9.09 -16.55
N GLY A 20 -12.99 -8.06 -16.78
CA GLY A 20 -14.26 -7.85 -16.07
C GLY A 20 -14.08 -7.47 -14.59
N THR A 21 -12.86 -7.26 -14.13
CA THR A 21 -12.52 -6.91 -12.74
C THR A 21 -13.29 -5.67 -12.25
N ARG A 22 -13.45 -4.67 -13.13
CA ARG A 22 -14.23 -3.48 -12.78
C ARG A 22 -15.72 -3.79 -12.51
N ALA A 23 -16.33 -4.71 -13.28
CA ALA A 23 -17.72 -5.09 -13.08
C ALA A 23 -17.90 -5.88 -11.78
N ALA A 24 -16.95 -6.74 -11.44
CA ALA A 24 -16.89 -7.46 -10.17
C ALA A 24 -16.79 -6.48 -9.00
N LEU A 25 -15.79 -5.59 -9.01
CA LEU A 25 -15.54 -4.61 -7.94
C LEU A 25 -16.70 -3.62 -7.74
N LEU A 26 -17.49 -3.33 -8.78
CA LEU A 26 -18.69 -2.49 -8.69
C LEU A 26 -19.97 -3.27 -8.31
N GLY A 27 -19.86 -4.55 -7.94
CA GLY A 27 -20.99 -5.40 -7.56
C GLY A 27 -21.99 -5.66 -8.70
N ARG A 28 -21.59 -5.42 -9.96
CA ARG A 28 -22.45 -5.59 -11.14
C ARG A 28 -22.53 -7.05 -11.60
N ASP A 29 -21.62 -7.90 -11.11
CA ASP A 29 -21.58 -9.33 -11.38
C ASP A 29 -21.12 -10.06 -10.12
N LEU A 30 -22.06 -10.58 -9.35
CA LEU A 30 -21.80 -11.22 -8.05
C LEU A 30 -20.91 -12.47 -8.18
N ARG A 31 -21.10 -13.29 -9.24
CA ARG A 31 -20.27 -14.50 -9.42
C ARG A 31 -18.81 -14.12 -9.64
N ARG A 32 -18.55 -13.15 -10.51
CA ARG A 32 -17.20 -12.66 -10.74
C ARG A 32 -16.59 -12.00 -9.50
N TYR A 33 -17.41 -11.38 -8.67
CA TYR A 33 -16.97 -10.84 -7.39
C TYR A 33 -16.56 -11.97 -6.43
N GLU A 34 -17.37 -13.00 -6.29
CA GLU A 34 -17.09 -14.17 -5.47
C GLU A 34 -15.82 -14.90 -5.94
N ASP A 35 -15.67 -15.13 -7.25
CA ASP A 35 -14.47 -15.73 -7.84
C ASP A 35 -13.24 -14.85 -7.61
N TYR A 36 -13.36 -13.53 -7.73
CA TYR A 36 -12.28 -12.57 -7.46
C TYR A 36 -11.83 -12.62 -6.01
N VAL A 37 -12.78 -12.59 -5.07
CA VAL A 37 -12.50 -12.65 -3.64
C VAL A 37 -11.87 -13.99 -3.25
N ALA A 38 -12.41 -15.11 -3.77
CA ALA A 38 -11.87 -16.44 -3.50
C ALA A 38 -10.42 -16.60 -4.01
N HIS A 39 -10.16 -16.13 -5.23
CA HIS A 39 -8.81 -16.16 -5.82
C HIS A 39 -7.79 -15.40 -4.97
N HIS A 40 -8.12 -14.16 -4.59
CA HIS A 40 -7.20 -13.34 -3.79
C HIS A 40 -7.07 -13.83 -2.36
N ARG A 41 -8.09 -14.48 -1.80
CA ARG A 41 -7.97 -15.15 -0.49
C ARG A 41 -6.87 -16.21 -0.53
N GLU A 42 -6.89 -17.10 -1.53
CA GLU A 42 -5.85 -18.12 -1.68
C GLU A 42 -4.46 -17.53 -1.92
N GLU A 43 -4.37 -16.43 -2.67
CA GLU A 43 -3.09 -15.73 -2.87
C GLU A 43 -2.57 -15.11 -1.58
N ASN A 44 -3.45 -14.48 -0.78
CA ASN A 44 -3.09 -13.79 0.45
C ASN A 44 -2.73 -14.73 1.60
N GLU A 45 -3.20 -16.00 1.57
CA GLU A 45 -2.79 -17.04 2.53
C GLU A 45 -1.35 -17.53 2.30
N ARG A 46 -0.78 -17.25 1.13
CA ARG A 46 0.60 -17.63 0.81
C ARG A 46 1.57 -16.59 1.33
N GLU A 47 2.75 -17.06 1.76
CA GLU A 47 3.82 -16.14 2.08
C GLU A 47 4.15 -15.26 0.88
N TYR A 48 4.06 -13.94 1.08
CA TYR A 48 4.36 -13.00 0.00
C TYR A 48 5.88 -12.93 -0.24
N VAL A 49 6.26 -12.99 -1.51
CA VAL A 49 7.64 -12.80 -1.98
C VAL A 49 7.61 -11.88 -3.20
N ILE A 50 8.50 -10.90 -3.23
CA ILE A 50 8.64 -10.01 -4.39
C ILE A 50 8.95 -10.85 -5.64
N PRO A 51 8.16 -10.73 -6.73
CA PRO A 51 8.42 -11.50 -7.93
C PRO A 51 9.81 -11.19 -8.52
N ARG A 52 10.62 -12.22 -8.80
CA ARG A 52 12.01 -12.09 -9.26
C ARG A 52 12.18 -11.29 -10.57
N TRP A 53 11.12 -11.18 -11.35
CA TRP A 53 11.12 -10.45 -12.63
C TRP A 53 10.88 -8.94 -12.46
N VAL A 54 10.55 -8.45 -11.25
CA VAL A 54 10.41 -7.02 -10.99
C VAL A 54 11.80 -6.40 -10.88
N PRO A 55 12.18 -5.46 -11.77
CA PRO A 55 13.54 -4.91 -11.82
C PRO A 55 13.76 -3.81 -10.77
N ILE A 56 13.75 -4.19 -9.50
CA ILE A 56 14.06 -3.29 -8.38
C ILE A 56 15.57 -3.05 -8.38
N LYS A 57 15.98 -1.80 -8.25
CA LYS A 57 17.38 -1.36 -8.26
C LYS A 57 17.91 -0.99 -6.88
N SER A 58 17.02 -0.64 -5.97
CA SER A 58 17.36 -0.34 -4.59
C SER A 58 17.74 -1.61 -3.83
N LEU A 59 18.59 -1.47 -2.83
CA LEU A 59 18.85 -2.55 -1.88
C LEU A 59 17.55 -2.83 -1.11
N ILE A 60 17.26 -4.10 -0.88
CA ILE A 60 16.08 -4.55 -0.16
C ILE A 60 16.54 -5.28 1.10
N PHE A 61 15.97 -4.89 2.21
CA PHE A 61 16.02 -5.62 3.47
C PHE A 61 14.59 -6.06 3.83
N GLU A 62 14.45 -7.23 4.42
CA GLU A 62 13.18 -7.81 4.83
C GLU A 62 13.21 -8.05 6.33
N GLU A 63 12.16 -7.65 7.02
CA GLU A 63 11.94 -7.96 8.43
C GLU A 63 10.49 -8.33 8.70
N THR A 64 10.22 -8.87 9.88
CA THR A 64 8.87 -9.19 10.33
C THR A 64 8.64 -8.46 11.65
N CYS A 65 7.65 -7.56 11.66
CA CYS A 65 7.17 -6.85 12.84
C CYS A 65 5.81 -7.40 13.24
N ASP A 66 5.70 -7.98 14.42
CA ASP A 66 4.45 -8.54 14.99
C ASP A 66 3.70 -9.48 14.04
N GLY A 67 4.45 -10.29 13.28
CA GLY A 67 3.92 -11.21 12.27
C GLY A 67 3.70 -10.58 10.89
N MET A 68 3.75 -9.26 10.76
CA MET A 68 3.64 -8.57 9.48
C MET A 68 5.00 -8.44 8.80
N LYS A 69 5.14 -9.06 7.62
CA LYS A 69 6.32 -8.92 6.78
C LYS A 69 6.42 -7.49 6.25
N THR A 70 7.60 -6.91 6.34
CA THR A 70 7.87 -5.54 5.88
C THR A 70 9.14 -5.52 5.06
N TYR A 71 9.09 -4.87 3.91
CA TYR A 71 10.24 -4.65 3.04
C TYR A 71 10.73 -3.21 3.15
N HIS A 72 12.03 -3.05 3.28
CA HIS A 72 12.71 -1.76 3.36
C HIS A 72 13.60 -1.59 2.13
N LEU A 73 13.30 -0.59 1.30
CA LEU A 73 14.08 -0.27 0.11
C LEU A 73 15.04 0.88 0.41
N GLY A 74 16.30 0.70 -0.01
CA GLY A 74 17.33 1.74 0.09
C GLY A 74 17.86 1.96 1.50
N THR A 75 17.64 1.04 2.42
CA THR A 75 18.22 1.08 3.76
C THR A 75 19.75 1.09 3.69
N THR A 76 20.36 2.15 4.23
CA THR A 76 21.81 2.30 4.33
C THR A 76 22.28 2.36 5.79
N GLY A 77 21.35 2.39 6.74
CA GLY A 77 21.61 2.65 8.15
C GLY A 77 21.92 4.12 8.46
N MET A 78 22.04 4.97 7.44
CA MET A 78 22.30 6.41 7.55
C MET A 78 21.20 7.27 6.90
N ASN A 79 20.06 6.66 6.55
CA ASN A 79 18.95 7.42 5.99
C ASN A 79 18.41 8.39 7.05
N GLU A 80 18.25 9.66 6.66
CA GLU A 80 17.70 10.70 7.53
C GLU A 80 16.19 10.82 7.44
N ARG A 81 15.59 10.23 6.41
CA ARG A 81 14.14 10.29 6.11
C ARG A 81 13.62 8.93 5.75
N ALA A 82 12.36 8.71 6.06
CA ALA A 82 11.66 7.49 5.71
C ALA A 82 10.29 7.77 5.07
N VAL A 83 9.87 6.85 4.23
CA VAL A 83 8.53 6.82 3.64
C VAL A 83 7.85 5.53 4.05
N LEU A 84 6.68 5.60 4.65
CA LEU A 84 5.77 4.48 4.80
C LEU A 84 4.86 4.44 3.57
N TYR A 85 4.99 3.42 2.74
CA TYR A 85 4.20 3.28 1.53
C TYR A 85 3.13 2.20 1.68
N LEU A 86 1.87 2.60 1.61
CA LEU A 86 0.70 1.73 1.68
C LEU A 86 0.10 1.56 0.29
N HIS A 87 0.17 0.35 -0.24
CA HIS A 87 -0.24 0.05 -1.61
C HIS A 87 -1.77 -0.01 -1.79
N GLY A 88 -2.24 0.28 -2.99
CA GLY A 88 -3.62 0.07 -3.39
C GLY A 88 -3.91 -1.40 -3.73
N GLY A 89 -5.19 -1.74 -3.86
CA GLY A 89 -5.64 -3.09 -4.22
C GLY A 89 -7.03 -3.41 -3.70
N THR A 90 -7.85 -2.36 -3.49
CA THR A 90 -9.25 -2.49 -3.01
C THR A 90 -9.40 -3.22 -1.68
N TYR A 91 -8.35 -3.16 -0.84
CA TYR A 91 -8.22 -3.88 0.44
C TYR A 91 -8.21 -5.42 0.32
N ILE A 92 -8.23 -5.98 -0.89
CA ILE A 92 -8.34 -7.42 -1.17
C ILE A 92 -7.09 -7.94 -1.89
N SER A 93 -6.59 -7.19 -2.88
CA SER A 93 -5.46 -7.60 -3.71
C SER A 93 -4.14 -7.20 -3.11
N GLN A 94 -3.17 -8.11 -3.17
CA GLN A 94 -1.81 -7.88 -2.70
C GLN A 94 -1.07 -6.88 -3.60
N ILE A 95 0.03 -6.35 -3.10
CA ILE A 95 0.92 -5.41 -3.80
C ILE A 95 1.34 -5.95 -5.18
N SER A 96 1.19 -5.13 -6.20
CA SER A 96 1.53 -5.48 -7.58
C SER A 96 2.95 -5.06 -7.95
N SER A 97 3.43 -5.57 -9.09
CA SER A 97 4.72 -5.17 -9.66
C SER A 97 4.85 -3.66 -9.92
N LEU A 98 3.73 -3.00 -10.28
CA LEU A 98 3.73 -1.55 -10.52
C LEU A 98 3.94 -0.77 -9.22
N HIS A 99 3.39 -1.24 -8.11
CA HIS A 99 3.62 -0.65 -6.80
C HIS A 99 5.10 -0.80 -6.40
N TRP A 100 5.71 -1.95 -6.65
CA TRP A 100 7.15 -2.15 -6.40
C TRP A 100 8.03 -1.22 -7.22
N LEU A 101 7.72 -1.04 -8.51
CA LEU A 101 8.43 -0.09 -9.36
C LEU A 101 8.26 1.35 -8.88
N PHE A 102 7.09 1.68 -8.37
CA PHE A 102 6.83 2.99 -7.77
C PHE A 102 7.63 3.18 -6.48
N ALA A 103 7.61 2.20 -5.57
CA ALA A 103 8.38 2.24 -4.32
C ALA A 103 9.90 2.36 -4.59
N ASP A 104 10.43 1.57 -5.55
CA ASP A 104 11.84 1.66 -5.97
C ASP A 104 12.19 3.04 -6.55
N LYS A 105 11.30 3.58 -7.39
CA LYS A 105 11.50 4.92 -7.93
C LYS A 105 11.45 5.98 -6.83
N LEU A 106 10.50 5.89 -5.94
CA LEU A 106 10.35 6.80 -4.81
C LEU A 106 11.62 6.81 -3.94
N CYS A 107 12.12 5.62 -3.59
CA CYS A 107 13.37 5.46 -2.87
C CYS A 107 14.54 6.15 -3.58
N ARG A 108 14.75 5.87 -4.86
CA ARG A 108 15.88 6.41 -5.63
C ARG A 108 15.80 7.92 -5.89
N ASP A 109 14.60 8.45 -6.08
CA ASP A 109 14.41 9.87 -6.36
C ASP A 109 14.52 10.74 -5.10
N THR A 110 14.14 10.20 -3.94
CA THR A 110 14.13 10.93 -2.67
C THR A 110 15.35 10.69 -1.80
N GLY A 111 16.04 9.56 -1.98
CA GLY A 111 17.09 9.09 -1.07
C GLY A 111 16.57 8.64 0.29
N ALA A 112 15.26 8.65 0.50
CA ALA A 112 14.65 8.15 1.72
C ALA A 112 14.61 6.62 1.74
N GLU A 113 14.64 6.01 2.92
CA GLU A 113 14.22 4.62 3.06
C GLU A 113 12.73 4.49 2.79
N VAL A 114 12.33 3.52 1.96
CA VAL A 114 10.91 3.25 1.70
C VAL A 114 10.51 1.95 2.36
N CYS A 115 9.68 2.06 3.37
CA CYS A 115 9.11 0.96 4.14
C CYS A 115 7.79 0.54 3.50
N VAL A 116 7.67 -0.74 3.11
CA VAL A 116 6.54 -1.32 2.40
C VAL A 116 6.02 -2.53 3.17
N PRO A 117 5.02 -2.34 4.04
CA PRO A 117 4.41 -3.45 4.77
C PRO A 117 3.52 -4.30 3.86
N ILE A 118 3.54 -5.61 4.08
CA ILE A 118 2.60 -6.57 3.52
C ILE A 118 1.46 -6.72 4.55
N TYR A 119 0.63 -5.71 4.61
CA TYR A 119 -0.42 -5.61 5.62
C TYR A 119 -1.57 -6.59 5.36
N PRO A 120 -2.29 -7.02 6.42
CA PRO A 120 -3.42 -7.93 6.30
C PRO A 120 -4.51 -7.40 5.37
N LEU A 121 -5.09 -8.30 4.57
CA LEU A 121 -6.08 -7.97 3.55
C LEU A 121 -7.40 -8.70 3.78
N ALA A 122 -8.49 -8.03 3.41
CA ALA A 122 -9.81 -8.66 3.37
C ALA A 122 -9.85 -9.79 2.31
N PRO A 123 -10.73 -10.78 2.45
CA PRO A 123 -11.70 -10.96 3.52
C PRO A 123 -11.19 -11.79 4.71
N ALA A 124 -9.93 -12.23 4.69
CA ALA A 124 -9.37 -13.06 5.77
C ALA A 124 -9.10 -12.22 7.03
N HIS A 125 -8.80 -10.95 6.86
CA HIS A 125 -8.47 -10.00 7.92
C HIS A 125 -9.38 -8.77 7.83
N ASP A 126 -9.57 -8.09 8.93
CA ASP A 126 -10.33 -6.86 9.01
C ASP A 126 -9.43 -5.61 9.11
N HIS A 127 -10.06 -4.46 9.20
CA HIS A 127 -9.34 -3.19 9.28
C HIS A 127 -8.69 -2.96 10.64
N ASP A 128 -9.25 -3.51 11.72
CA ASP A 128 -8.71 -3.33 13.07
C ASP A 128 -7.33 -3.98 13.19
N GLU A 129 -7.19 -5.20 12.64
CA GLU A 129 -5.91 -5.90 12.58
C GLU A 129 -4.87 -5.14 11.75
N ALA A 130 -5.27 -4.69 10.55
CA ALA A 130 -4.37 -3.92 9.69
C ALA A 130 -3.95 -2.59 10.34
N TYR A 131 -4.89 -1.88 10.99
CA TYR A 131 -4.60 -0.62 11.67
C TYR A 131 -3.63 -0.82 12.84
N SER A 132 -3.88 -1.81 13.70
CA SER A 132 -3.00 -2.09 14.84
C SER A 132 -1.55 -2.29 14.38
N LEU A 133 -1.33 -3.20 13.43
CA LEU A 133 0.01 -3.51 12.92
C LEU A 133 0.70 -2.30 12.23
N LEU A 134 -0.07 -1.48 11.52
CA LEU A 134 0.47 -0.30 10.85
C LEU A 134 0.77 0.84 11.82
N VAL A 135 0.00 0.97 12.90
CA VAL A 135 0.28 1.93 13.99
C VAL A 135 1.56 1.54 14.72
N ASP A 136 1.73 0.26 15.06
CA ASP A 136 2.93 -0.26 15.72
C ASP A 136 4.18 -0.08 14.83
N LEU A 137 4.05 -0.37 13.53
CA LEU A 137 5.11 -0.11 12.55
C LEU A 137 5.47 1.39 12.50
N TYR A 138 4.47 2.28 12.46
CA TYR A 138 4.69 3.71 12.44
C TYR A 138 5.38 4.18 13.73
N GLU A 139 4.98 3.68 14.90
CA GLU A 139 5.65 3.99 16.17
C GLU A 139 7.14 3.59 16.13
N GLY A 140 7.46 2.40 15.62
CA GLY A 140 8.83 1.97 15.39
C GLY A 140 9.62 2.92 14.48
N MET A 141 8.97 3.40 13.40
CA MET A 141 9.57 4.39 12.50
C MET A 141 9.77 5.75 13.20
N VAL A 142 8.82 6.20 14.02
CA VAL A 142 8.95 7.45 14.80
C VAL A 142 10.14 7.36 15.76
N ASN A 143 10.31 6.24 16.44
CA ASN A 143 11.43 6.01 17.35
C ASN A 143 12.79 6.03 16.64
N ARG A 144 12.82 5.60 15.36
CA ARG A 144 14.04 5.55 14.56
C ARG A 144 14.39 6.87 13.88
N TYR A 145 13.41 7.56 13.30
CA TYR A 145 13.63 8.72 12.43
C TYR A 145 13.15 10.04 13.04
N GLY A 146 12.17 10.00 13.92
CA GLY A 146 11.37 11.16 14.30
C GLY A 146 10.24 11.41 13.30
N ALA A 147 9.07 11.78 13.80
CA ALA A 147 7.86 11.97 12.98
C ALA A 147 8.02 13.07 11.91
N ASP A 148 8.80 14.10 12.22
CA ASP A 148 9.12 15.21 11.33
C ASP A 148 9.93 14.80 10.08
N LYS A 149 10.42 13.57 10.02
CA LYS A 149 11.18 13.00 8.91
C LYS A 149 10.47 11.85 8.21
N ILE A 150 9.24 11.54 8.62
CA ILE A 150 8.44 10.47 8.02
C ILE A 150 7.38 11.07 7.09
N THR A 151 7.29 10.51 5.89
CA THR A 151 6.20 10.75 4.96
C THR A 151 5.38 9.47 4.82
N ILE A 152 4.07 9.55 4.98
CA ILE A 152 3.17 8.43 4.65
C ILE A 152 2.62 8.65 3.25
N VAL A 153 2.74 7.65 2.40
CA VAL A 153 2.25 7.67 1.01
C VAL A 153 1.29 6.52 0.81
N GLY A 154 0.12 6.76 0.26
CA GLY A 154 -0.82 5.70 -0.08
C GLY A 154 -1.56 5.97 -1.38
N ASP A 155 -1.77 4.92 -2.18
CA ASP A 155 -2.56 5.01 -3.40
C ASP A 155 -3.86 4.21 -3.30
N SER A 156 -4.93 4.69 -3.92
CA SER A 156 -6.24 4.02 -3.97
C SER A 156 -6.74 3.62 -2.56
N SER A 157 -6.98 2.32 -2.30
CA SER A 157 -7.33 1.80 -0.96
C SER A 157 -6.21 2.00 0.06
N GLY A 158 -4.93 1.92 -0.35
CA GLY A 158 -3.80 2.26 0.51
C GLY A 158 -3.80 3.74 0.93
N GLY A 159 -4.32 4.62 0.07
CA GLY A 159 -4.56 6.02 0.42
C GLY A 159 -5.67 6.19 1.45
N GLY A 160 -6.74 5.41 1.37
CA GLY A 160 -7.78 5.36 2.40
C GLY A 160 -7.23 4.86 3.73
N LEU A 161 -6.44 3.78 3.69
CA LEU A 161 -5.77 3.23 4.87
C LEU A 161 -4.81 4.24 5.50
N ALA A 162 -3.99 4.92 4.68
CA ALA A 162 -3.07 5.97 5.13
C ALA A 162 -3.79 7.12 5.86
N ALA A 163 -4.89 7.59 5.29
CA ALA A 163 -5.69 8.63 5.93
C ALA A 163 -6.29 8.16 7.26
N GLY A 164 -6.83 6.93 7.28
CA GLY A 164 -7.44 6.35 8.48
C GLY A 164 -6.44 6.17 9.62
N ILE A 165 -5.27 5.57 9.38
CA ILE A 165 -4.28 5.38 10.46
C ILE A 165 -3.76 6.71 11.01
N VAL A 166 -3.52 7.71 10.14
CA VAL A 166 -3.09 9.05 10.58
C VAL A 166 -4.12 9.72 11.48
N GLU A 167 -5.42 9.53 11.21
CA GLU A 167 -6.50 10.02 12.06
C GLU A 167 -6.48 9.35 13.44
N THR A 168 -6.08 8.09 13.54
CA THR A 168 -6.03 7.37 14.81
C THR A 168 -4.82 7.71 15.68
N PHE A 169 -3.77 8.29 15.17
CA PHE A 169 -2.52 8.56 15.91
C PHE A 169 -2.73 9.36 17.19
N GLY A 170 -3.71 10.29 17.21
CA GLY A 170 -4.05 11.02 18.41
C GLY A 170 -4.60 10.15 19.55
N HIS A 171 -5.16 8.98 19.25
CA HIS A 171 -5.66 8.03 20.26
C HIS A 171 -4.52 7.22 20.90
N TYR A 172 -3.38 7.16 20.22
CA TYR A 172 -2.18 6.43 20.66
C TYR A 172 -1.07 7.36 21.17
N ASP A 173 -1.37 8.67 21.34
CA ASP A 173 -0.39 9.70 21.69
C ASP A 173 0.82 9.74 20.74
N LEU A 174 0.65 9.31 19.48
CA LEU A 174 1.68 9.34 18.46
C LEU A 174 1.69 10.69 17.73
N PRO A 175 2.88 11.23 17.44
CA PRO A 175 3.00 12.47 16.68
C PRO A 175 2.61 12.25 15.22
N GLN A 176 2.08 13.30 14.59
CA GLN A 176 1.71 13.29 13.18
C GLN A 176 2.96 13.21 12.28
N PRO A 177 2.90 12.53 11.13
CA PRO A 177 4.01 12.50 10.17
C PRO A 177 4.26 13.90 9.57
N ALA A 178 5.47 14.12 9.06
CA ALA A 178 5.80 15.36 8.35
C ALA A 178 4.87 15.62 7.16
N GLN A 179 4.48 14.55 6.46
CA GLN A 179 3.63 14.64 5.27
C GLN A 179 2.75 13.40 5.13
N LEU A 180 1.53 13.62 4.63
CA LEU A 180 0.63 12.59 4.15
C LEU A 180 0.35 12.84 2.66
N VAL A 181 0.73 11.88 1.81
CA VAL A 181 0.56 11.97 0.35
C VAL A 181 -0.46 10.92 -0.10
N LEU A 182 -1.58 11.38 -0.60
CA LEU A 182 -2.69 10.54 -1.04
C LEU A 182 -2.80 10.57 -2.57
N VAL A 183 -2.62 9.42 -3.21
CA VAL A 183 -2.68 9.27 -4.67
C VAL A 183 -4.01 8.62 -5.05
N SER A 184 -4.97 9.44 -5.50
CA SER A 184 -6.32 8.96 -5.85
C SER A 184 -6.95 8.07 -4.76
N PRO A 185 -7.01 8.54 -3.50
CA PRO A 185 -7.39 7.71 -2.37
C PRO A 185 -8.84 7.25 -2.46
N MET A 186 -9.10 6.04 -1.97
CA MET A 186 -10.46 5.52 -1.77
C MET A 186 -10.90 5.87 -0.34
N LEU A 187 -11.52 7.04 -0.16
CA LEU A 187 -11.95 7.54 1.15
C LEU A 187 -13.37 7.12 1.53
N ASP A 188 -14.18 6.75 0.54
CA ASP A 188 -15.54 6.24 0.75
C ASP A 188 -15.70 4.90 0.03
N ILE A 189 -15.72 3.82 0.81
CA ILE A 189 -15.91 2.47 0.28
C ILE A 189 -17.36 2.19 -0.16
N SER A 190 -18.32 3.04 0.26
CA SER A 190 -19.71 2.91 -0.18
C SER A 190 -19.91 3.25 -1.66
N MET A 191 -18.96 3.94 -2.26
CA MET A 191 -18.97 4.38 -3.67
C MET A 191 -20.24 5.18 -4.05
N ARG A 192 -20.83 5.91 -3.12
CA ARG A 192 -22.08 6.67 -3.31
C ARG A 192 -21.86 8.09 -3.82
N ASN A 193 -20.61 8.52 -4.01
CA ASN A 193 -20.23 9.83 -4.54
C ASN A 193 -19.98 9.78 -6.05
#